data_92bb1fed26254547bc304d55b3723fcf
#
_entry.id   92bb1fed26254547bc304d55b3723fcf
#
_cell.length_a   1.000
_cell.length_b   1.000
_cell.length_c   1.000
_cell.angle_alpha   90.00
_cell.angle_beta   90.00
_cell.angle_gamma   90.00
#
_symmetry.space_group_name_H-M   'P 1'
#
loop_
_entity.id
_entity.type
_entity.pdbx_description
1 polymer ?
#
loop_
_entity_poly.entity_id
_entity_poly.type
_entity_poly.pdbx_seq_one_letter_code
_entity_poly.pdbx_strand_id
1 'polypeptide(L)'
;MIRIVEDMRDVNIYLSLRKQVGWIKLDENQAQRALNNSVKVFTVYDDDKPIGMGRVVGDMAVISYIQDLIIIPEYQSKHIGSMLIEHIIAYVKG
;
A
#
# COMPACT_ATOMS: atom_id res chain seq x y z
N MET A 1 -2.07 -13.98 11.38
CA MET A 1 -2.66 -14.32 10.06
C MET A 1 -2.58 -13.12 9.13
N ILE A 2 -2.15 -13.35 7.92
CA ILE A 2 -2.00 -12.27 6.93
C ILE A 2 -3.35 -11.99 6.28
N ARG A 3 -3.72 -10.71 6.21
CA ARG A 3 -4.93 -10.27 5.51
C ARG A 3 -4.69 -8.95 4.80
N ILE A 4 -5.43 -8.70 3.74
CA ILE A 4 -5.37 -7.47 2.97
C ILE A 4 -6.66 -6.70 3.22
N VAL A 5 -6.51 -5.44 3.63
CA VAL A 5 -7.65 -4.54 3.88
C VAL A 5 -7.64 -3.47 2.79
N GLU A 6 -8.80 -3.23 2.20
CA GLU A 6 -8.95 -2.23 1.14
C GLU A 6 -9.45 -0.91 1.69
N ASP A 7 -8.90 0.17 1.16
CA ASP A 7 -9.27 1.56 1.45
C ASP A 7 -9.05 2.01 2.90
N MET A 8 -8.10 1.39 3.58
CA MET A 8 -7.62 1.91 4.86
C MET A 8 -6.66 3.08 4.57
N ARG A 9 -7.18 4.29 4.60
CA ARG A 9 -6.44 5.50 4.22
C ARG A 9 -5.95 6.27 5.44
N ASP A 10 -5.24 5.56 6.32
CA ASP A 10 -4.69 6.12 7.55
C ASP A 10 -3.30 6.68 7.28
N VAL A 11 -3.15 7.99 7.42
CA VAL A 11 -1.90 8.66 7.12
C VAL A 11 -0.78 8.24 8.08
N ASN A 12 -1.10 7.91 9.31
CA ASN A 12 -0.08 7.48 10.27
C ASN A 12 0.50 6.11 9.90
N ILE A 13 -0.35 5.19 9.45
CA ILE A 13 0.09 3.89 8.95
C ILE A 13 0.96 4.08 7.71
N TYR A 14 0.53 4.91 6.78
CA TYR A 14 1.26 5.19 5.55
C TYR A 14 2.66 5.74 5.85
N LEU A 15 2.75 6.75 6.70
CA LEU A 15 4.03 7.35 7.05
C LEU A 15 4.93 6.37 7.82
N SER A 16 4.36 5.57 8.71
CA SER A 16 5.09 4.56 9.46
C SER A 16 5.71 3.51 8.55
N LEU A 17 4.94 2.98 7.60
CA LEU A 17 5.43 1.98 6.65
C LEU A 17 6.55 2.53 5.78
N ARG A 18 6.41 3.76 5.29
CA ARG A 18 7.47 4.42 4.51
C ARG A 18 8.75 4.56 5.32
N LYS A 19 8.63 4.94 6.58
CA LYS A 19 9.78 5.10 7.47
C LYS A 19 10.50 3.78 7.68
N GLN A 20 9.75 2.70 7.86
CA GLN A 20 10.32 1.38 8.15
C GLN A 20 11.14 0.82 6.98
N VAL A 21 10.87 1.24 5.76
CA VAL A 21 11.68 0.85 4.59
C VAL A 21 12.68 1.93 4.19
N GLY A 22 12.84 2.97 5.01
CA GLY A 22 13.86 3.99 4.80
C GLY A 22 13.55 4.98 3.69
N TRP A 23 12.30 5.13 3.31
CA TRP A 23 11.94 6.08 2.26
C TRP A 23 11.90 7.51 2.80
N ILE A 24 12.04 8.48 1.89
CA ILE A 24 12.02 9.90 2.22
C ILE A 24 10.71 10.23 2.95
N LYS A 25 10.84 10.99 4.05
CA LYS A 25 9.69 11.42 4.82
C LYS A 25 8.84 12.40 4.01
N LEU A 26 7.54 12.17 3.99
CA LEU A 26 6.58 13.08 3.40
C LEU A 26 6.00 13.98 4.49
N ASP A 27 5.62 15.20 4.09
CA ASP A 27 4.77 16.05 4.91
C ASP A 27 3.42 15.35 5.11
N GLU A 28 2.85 15.46 6.32
CA GLU A 28 1.60 14.80 6.66
C GLU A 28 0.45 15.21 5.73
N ASN A 29 0.34 16.50 5.41
CA ASN A 29 -0.70 16.97 4.50
C ASN A 29 -0.52 16.43 3.09
N GLN A 30 0.73 16.36 2.63
CA GLN A 30 1.05 15.78 1.32
C GLN A 30 0.69 14.29 1.28
N ALA A 31 1.04 13.56 2.32
CA ALA A 31 0.74 12.14 2.43
C ALA A 31 -0.77 11.89 2.44
N GLN A 32 -1.52 12.70 3.19
CA GLN A 32 -2.97 12.59 3.24
C GLN A 32 -3.61 12.85 1.88
N ARG A 33 -3.10 13.86 1.15
CA ARG A 33 -3.59 14.16 -0.20
C ARG A 33 -3.31 13.00 -1.15
N ALA A 34 -2.13 12.39 -1.04
CA ALA A 34 -1.79 11.23 -1.87
C ALA A 34 -2.76 10.08 -1.64
N LEU A 35 -3.06 9.77 -0.38
CA LEU A 35 -4.03 8.72 -0.04
C LEU A 35 -5.42 9.07 -0.56
N ASN A 36 -5.86 10.31 -0.36
CA ASN A 36 -7.20 10.75 -0.76
C ASN A 36 -7.40 10.71 -2.28
N ASN A 37 -6.32 10.94 -3.03
CA ASN A 37 -6.37 10.97 -4.49
C ASN A 37 -6.01 9.63 -5.13
N SER A 38 -5.78 8.60 -4.34
CA SER A 38 -5.56 7.26 -4.85
C SER A 38 -6.89 6.64 -5.30
N VAL A 39 -6.84 5.85 -6.36
CA VAL A 39 -8.00 5.09 -6.82
C VAL A 39 -8.38 4.05 -5.76
N LYS A 40 -7.37 3.36 -5.23
CA LYS A 40 -7.55 2.32 -4.23
C LYS A 40 -6.30 2.22 -3.39
N VAL A 41 -6.46 1.95 -2.11
CA VAL A 41 -5.35 1.72 -1.17
C VAL A 41 -5.51 0.33 -0.58
N PHE A 42 -4.41 -0.42 -0.55
CA PHE A 42 -4.38 -1.77 0.01
C PHE A 42 -3.40 -1.78 1.17
N THR A 43 -3.82 -2.29 2.32
CA THR A 43 -2.95 -2.42 3.49
C THR A 43 -2.89 -3.88 3.90
N VAL A 44 -1.68 -4.38 4.13
CA VAL A 44 -1.48 -5.76 4.57
C VAL A 44 -1.27 -5.76 6.08
N TYR A 45 -2.00 -6.61 6.76
CA TYR A 45 -1.89 -6.80 8.20
C TYR A 45 -1.44 -8.22 8.52
N ASP A 46 -0.62 -8.36 9.55
CA ASP A 46 -0.44 -9.61 10.26
C ASP A 46 -1.14 -9.43 11.60
N ASP A 47 -2.31 -10.08 11.75
CA ASP A 47 -3.23 -9.81 12.85
C ASP A 47 -3.56 -8.31 12.92
N ASP A 48 -3.11 -7.59 13.93
CA ASP A 48 -3.37 -6.16 14.09
C ASP A 48 -2.21 -5.27 13.65
N LYS A 49 -1.11 -5.86 13.17
CA LYS A 49 0.09 -5.12 12.80
C LYS A 49 0.09 -4.82 11.31
N PRO A 50 0.12 -3.53 10.90
CA PRO A 50 0.31 -3.20 9.48
C PRO A 50 1.74 -3.53 9.07
N ILE A 51 1.88 -4.34 8.02
CA ILE A 51 3.19 -4.82 7.56
C ILE A 51 3.51 -4.47 6.13
N GLY A 52 2.55 -3.92 5.40
CA GLY A 52 2.77 -3.57 4.02
C GLY A 52 1.61 -2.79 3.43
N MET A 53 1.82 -2.28 2.24
CA MET A 53 0.77 -1.57 1.51
C MET A 53 1.10 -1.48 0.03
N GLY A 54 0.11 -1.07 -0.73
CA GLY A 54 0.24 -0.63 -2.10
C GLY A 54 -0.94 0.26 -2.43
N ARG A 55 -0.79 1.14 -3.42
CA ARG A 55 -1.92 1.95 -3.86
C ARG A 55 -1.95 2.02 -5.38
N VAL A 56 -3.15 2.17 -5.91
CA VAL A 56 -3.37 2.31 -7.35
C VAL A 56 -3.69 3.77 -7.63
N VAL A 57 -2.98 4.34 -8.60
CA VAL A 57 -3.24 5.69 -9.10
C VAL A 57 -3.42 5.64 -10.61
N GLY A 58 -4.14 6.61 -11.17
CA GLY A 58 -4.36 6.68 -12.61
C GLY A 58 -5.82 6.96 -12.94
N ASP A 59 -6.14 6.87 -14.22
CA ASP A 59 -7.51 7.13 -14.69
C ASP A 59 -8.35 5.86 -14.82
N MET A 60 -7.75 4.70 -14.62
CA MET A 60 -8.39 3.38 -14.70
C MET A 60 -8.99 3.06 -16.07
N ALA A 61 -8.57 3.78 -17.10
CA ALA A 61 -8.99 3.51 -18.47
C ALA A 61 -7.77 3.15 -19.32
N VAL A 62 -6.80 4.05 -19.35
CA VAL A 62 -5.55 3.86 -20.09
C VAL A 62 -4.37 3.68 -19.13
N ILE A 63 -4.42 4.37 -18.00
CA ILE A 63 -3.31 4.41 -17.04
C ILE A 63 -3.75 3.87 -15.69
N SER A 64 -3.02 2.87 -15.19
CA SER A 64 -3.13 2.37 -13.82
C SER A 64 -1.73 2.07 -13.33
N TYR A 65 -1.28 2.77 -12.30
CA TYR A 65 0.03 2.55 -11.69
C TYR A 65 -0.13 1.99 -10.28
N ILE A 66 0.71 1.02 -9.95
CA ILE A 66 0.87 0.55 -8.59
C ILE A 66 2.00 1.37 -7.98
N GLN A 67 1.68 2.11 -6.91
CA GLN A 67 2.62 2.99 -6.23
C GLN A 67 2.79 2.56 -4.78
N ASP A 68 3.94 2.92 -4.20
CA ASP A 68 4.24 2.70 -2.79
C ASP A 68 4.04 1.24 -2.36
N LEU A 69 4.55 0.31 -3.17
CA LEU A 69 4.49 -1.10 -2.83
C LEU A 69 5.53 -1.38 -1.74
N ILE A 70 5.05 -1.53 -0.52
CA ILE A 70 5.90 -1.67 0.67
C ILE A 70 5.60 -2.98 1.37
N ILE A 71 6.66 -3.71 1.74
CA ILE A 71 6.62 -4.79 2.74
C ILE A 71 7.75 -4.48 3.71
N ILE A 72 7.46 -4.40 5.00
CA ILE A 72 8.49 -4.08 5.99
C ILE A 72 9.55 -5.18 6.05
N PRO A 73 10.81 -4.84 6.41
CA PRO A 73 11.94 -5.77 6.29
C PRO A 73 11.72 -7.13 6.92
N GLU A 74 11.12 -7.19 8.12
CA GLU A 74 10.94 -8.46 8.82
C GLU A 74 9.98 -9.42 8.12
N TYR A 75 9.20 -8.94 7.16
CA TYR A 75 8.25 -9.75 6.40
C TYR A 75 8.64 -9.94 4.93
N GLN A 76 9.79 -9.42 4.52
CA GLN A 76 10.30 -9.63 3.17
C GLN A 76 10.74 -11.09 3.00
N SER A 77 10.78 -11.56 1.76
CA SER A 77 11.15 -12.94 1.40
C SER A 77 10.18 -14.02 1.91
N LYS A 78 8.94 -13.62 2.25
CA LYS A 78 7.87 -14.54 2.67
C LYS A 78 6.74 -14.63 1.66
N HIS A 79 6.97 -14.19 0.43
CA HIS A 79 6.00 -14.16 -0.67
C HIS A 79 4.78 -13.24 -0.44
N ILE A 80 4.83 -12.38 0.59
CA ILE A 80 3.74 -11.44 0.88
C ILE A 80 3.64 -10.38 -0.21
N GLY A 81 4.78 -9.89 -0.69
CA GLY A 81 4.81 -8.92 -1.78
C GLY A 81 4.15 -9.45 -3.04
N SER A 82 4.45 -10.70 -3.41
CA SER A 82 3.84 -11.34 -4.58
C SER A 82 2.33 -11.50 -4.39
N MET A 83 1.89 -11.90 -3.21
CA MET A 83 0.48 -12.02 -2.88
C MET A 83 -0.24 -10.68 -3.02
N LEU A 84 0.36 -9.61 -2.51
CA LEU A 84 -0.20 -8.27 -2.60
C LEU A 84 -0.30 -7.80 -4.05
N ILE A 85 0.76 -7.99 -4.84
CA ILE A 85 0.77 -7.61 -6.25
C ILE A 85 -0.33 -8.35 -7.02
N GLU A 86 -0.48 -9.66 -6.79
CA GLU A 86 -1.52 -10.45 -7.45
C GLU A 86 -2.91 -9.94 -7.09
N HIS A 87 -3.12 -9.59 -5.82
CA HIS A 87 -4.39 -9.04 -5.36
C HIS A 87 -4.71 -7.71 -6.05
N ILE A 88 -3.71 -6.83 -6.15
CA ILE A 88 -3.87 -5.51 -6.80
C ILE A 88 -4.13 -5.68 -8.30
N ILE A 89 -3.39 -6.55 -8.97
CA ILE A 89 -3.59 -6.81 -10.40
C ILE A 89 -4.99 -7.33 -10.67
N ALA A 90 -5.49 -8.23 -9.84
CA ALA A 90 -6.85 -8.75 -9.97
C ALA A 90 -7.88 -7.61 -9.85
N TYR A 91 -7.67 -6.68 -8.94
CA TYR A 91 -8.52 -5.50 -8.81
C TYR A 91 -8.49 -4.63 -10.07
N VAL A 92 -7.30 -4.35 -10.59
CA VAL A 92 -7.13 -3.47 -11.77
C VAL A 92 -7.77 -4.09 -13.01
N LYS A 93 -7.66 -5.40 -13.17
CA LYS A 93 -8.24 -6.12 -14.32
C LYS A 93 -9.75 -6.29 -14.21
N GLY A 94 -10.23 -6.34 -13.00
CA GLY A 94 -11.64 -6.56 -12.72
C GLY A 94 -12.51 -5.43 -13.10
#